data_91769022309bf12e46eeb10a9e89293f
#
_entry.id   91769022309bf12e46eeb10a9e89293f
#
_cell.length_a   1.000
_cell.length_b   1.000
_cell.length_c   1.000
_cell.angle_alpha   90.00
_cell.angle_beta   90.00
_cell.angle_gamma   90.00
#
_symmetry.space_group_name_H-M   'P 1'
#
loop_
_entity.id
_entity.type
_entity.pdbx_description
1 polymer ?
#
loop_
_entity_poly.entity_id
_entity_poly.type
_entity_poly.pdbx_seq_one_letter_code
_entity_poly.pdbx_strand_id
1 'polypeptide(L)'
;MSFITINNIWQEYGDHVVLERLNLQIKEGEFCSMVGASGCGKSTFLRLLLGQEKPSRGTITLDGKRLVAEPDSHRGVVFQRYSVFPHLSVLDNVAIGLELPQSPLLGRLFGAKKRAAREQAAEMLKKVGLGHALDKYPAQLSGGMQQRLAIAQAFIMQPRVLLLDEPFGALDPGIRKEMHAL
;
A
#
# COMPACT_ATOMS: atom_id res chain seq x y z
N MET A 1 4.39 -20.97 11.29
CA MET A 1 4.47 -19.87 12.28
C MET A 1 3.63 -18.73 11.76
N SER A 2 2.97 -17.96 12.62
CA SER A 2 2.21 -16.77 12.19
C SER A 2 3.17 -15.64 11.86
N PHE A 3 2.96 -14.99 10.72
CA PHE A 3 3.76 -13.85 10.26
C PHE A 3 3.29 -12.53 10.88
N ILE A 4 1.96 -12.35 10.95
CA ILE A 4 1.34 -11.25 11.71
C ILE A 4 0.53 -11.87 12.84
N THR A 5 0.74 -11.39 14.07
CA THR A 5 -0.06 -11.79 15.22
C THR A 5 -0.64 -10.55 15.89
N ILE A 6 -1.94 -10.57 16.07
CA ILE A 6 -2.74 -9.51 16.68
C ILE A 6 -3.35 -10.08 17.93
N ASN A 7 -2.99 -9.51 19.09
CA ASN A 7 -3.41 -9.98 20.39
C ASN A 7 -4.19 -8.91 21.13
N ASN A 8 -5.47 -9.17 21.32
CA ASN A 8 -6.38 -8.38 22.15
C ASN A 8 -6.34 -6.87 21.85
N ILE A 9 -6.39 -6.51 20.55
CA ILE A 9 -6.33 -5.12 20.10
C ILE A 9 -7.65 -4.41 20.42
N TRP A 10 -7.50 -3.23 21.00
CA TRP A 10 -8.55 -2.24 21.16
C TRP A 10 -8.13 -0.94 20.52
N GLN A 11 -9.07 -0.23 19.91
CA GLN A 11 -8.88 1.12 19.45
C GLN A 11 -10.05 1.98 19.87
N GLU A 12 -9.74 3.01 20.64
CA GLU A 12 -10.69 3.92 21.27
C GLU A 12 -10.34 5.36 20.89
N TYR A 13 -11.34 6.17 20.58
CA TYR A 13 -11.22 7.60 20.34
C TYR A 13 -12.18 8.33 21.31
N GLY A 14 -11.64 8.84 22.42
CA GLY A 14 -12.46 9.32 23.54
C GLY A 14 -13.34 8.20 24.08
N ASP A 15 -14.64 8.40 24.13
CA ASP A 15 -15.60 7.41 24.62
C ASP A 15 -16.08 6.43 23.53
N HIS A 16 -15.57 6.56 22.30
CA HIS A 16 -15.99 5.73 21.18
C HIS A 16 -15.02 4.58 20.94
N VAL A 17 -15.51 3.35 21.13
CA VAL A 17 -14.73 2.11 20.83
C VAL A 17 -14.97 1.74 19.37
N VAL A 18 -13.90 1.72 18.58
CA VAL A 18 -13.92 1.36 17.15
C VAL A 18 -13.50 -0.10 16.93
N LEU A 19 -12.53 -0.57 17.68
CA LEU A 19 -12.09 -1.98 17.64
C LEU A 19 -12.10 -2.53 19.07
N GLU A 20 -12.70 -3.70 19.25
CA GLU A 20 -12.81 -4.36 20.54
C GLU A 20 -12.31 -5.80 20.49
N ARG A 21 -11.33 -6.12 21.36
CA ARG A 21 -10.77 -7.47 21.55
C ARG A 21 -10.39 -8.22 20.28
N LEU A 22 -9.87 -7.51 19.28
CA LEU A 22 -9.51 -8.12 18.02
C LEU A 22 -8.30 -9.06 18.20
N ASN A 23 -8.48 -10.33 17.81
CA ASN A 23 -7.46 -11.34 17.79
C ASN A 23 -7.39 -11.95 16.39
N LEU A 24 -6.20 -12.01 15.80
CA LEU A 24 -6.02 -12.54 14.45
C LEU A 24 -4.58 -13.02 14.27
N GLN A 25 -4.42 -14.09 13.52
CA GLN A 25 -3.11 -14.60 13.10
C GLN A 25 -3.13 -14.77 11.59
N ILE A 26 -2.13 -14.19 10.91
CA ILE A 26 -1.96 -14.27 9.46
C ILE A 26 -0.60 -14.93 9.19
N LYS A 27 -0.59 -15.93 8.31
CA LYS A 27 0.64 -16.62 7.89
C LYS A 27 1.34 -15.83 6.79
N GLU A 28 2.61 -16.12 6.57
CA GLU A 28 3.34 -15.58 5.44
C GLU A 28 2.74 -16.09 4.12
N GLY A 29 2.55 -15.17 3.16
CA GLY A 29 1.91 -15.46 1.88
C GLY A 29 0.39 -15.65 1.93
N GLU A 30 -0.24 -15.46 3.09
CA GLU A 30 -1.70 -15.60 3.22
C GLU A 30 -2.41 -14.33 2.71
N PHE A 31 -3.47 -14.53 1.94
CA PHE A 31 -4.40 -13.48 1.56
C PHE A 31 -5.53 -13.40 2.59
N CYS A 32 -5.64 -12.24 3.26
CA CYS A 32 -6.66 -11.99 4.27
C CYS A 32 -7.62 -10.90 3.80
N SER A 33 -8.91 -11.21 3.72
CA SER A 33 -9.96 -10.25 3.36
C SER A 33 -10.77 -9.85 4.57
N MET A 34 -10.94 -8.52 4.75
CA MET A 34 -11.82 -7.96 5.78
C MET A 34 -13.12 -7.47 5.16
N VAL A 35 -14.23 -8.01 5.63
CA VAL A 35 -15.58 -7.64 5.17
C VAL A 35 -16.36 -7.05 6.35
N GLY A 36 -17.12 -6.01 6.08
CA GLY A 36 -17.96 -5.36 7.08
C GLY A 36 -18.59 -4.06 6.58
N ALA A 37 -19.59 -3.56 7.28
CA ALA A 37 -20.28 -2.31 6.96
C ALA A 37 -19.33 -1.11 6.92
N SER A 38 -19.73 -0.02 6.27
CA SER A 38 -18.99 1.24 6.34
C SER A 38 -18.92 1.72 7.79
N GLY A 39 -17.74 2.20 8.22
CA GLY A 39 -17.53 2.69 9.58
C GLY A 39 -17.25 1.61 10.63
N CYS A 40 -17.23 0.31 10.31
CA CYS A 40 -16.94 -0.75 11.29
C CYS A 40 -15.46 -0.88 11.70
N GLY A 41 -14.59 0.06 11.36
CA GLY A 41 -13.20 0.06 11.80
C GLY A 41 -12.18 -0.55 10.84
N LYS A 42 -12.55 -0.95 9.60
CA LYS A 42 -11.60 -1.53 8.61
C LYS A 42 -10.39 -0.63 8.36
N SER A 43 -10.60 0.62 8.00
CA SER A 43 -9.51 1.57 7.73
C SER A 43 -8.72 1.90 9.00
N THR A 44 -9.36 1.92 10.17
CA THR A 44 -8.67 2.06 11.46
C THR A 44 -7.71 0.89 11.69
N PHE A 45 -8.16 -0.34 11.46
CA PHE A 45 -7.31 -1.51 11.58
C PHE A 45 -6.12 -1.48 10.60
N LEU A 46 -6.36 -1.05 9.34
CA LEU A 46 -5.26 -0.88 8.38
C LEU A 46 -4.23 0.17 8.83
N ARG A 47 -4.67 1.29 9.45
CA ARG A 47 -3.75 2.31 10.01
C ARG A 47 -2.89 1.75 11.16
N LEU A 48 -3.46 0.88 12.00
CA LEU A 48 -2.69 0.19 13.04
C LEU A 48 -1.63 -0.72 12.42
N LEU A 49 -1.97 -1.50 11.39
CA LEU A 49 -1.03 -2.36 10.67
C LEU A 49 0.05 -1.57 9.92
N LEU A 50 -0.29 -0.39 9.39
CA LEU A 50 0.68 0.52 8.78
C LEU A 50 1.64 1.16 9.81
N GLY A 51 1.28 1.13 11.09
CA GLY A 51 2.01 1.85 12.14
C GLY A 51 1.76 3.35 12.12
N GLN A 52 0.68 3.82 11.50
CA GLN A 52 0.27 5.22 11.55
C GLN A 52 -0.33 5.60 12.91
N GLU A 53 -0.91 4.61 13.58
CA GLU A 53 -1.50 4.74 14.91
C GLU A 53 -1.00 3.61 15.81
N LYS A 54 -1.02 3.85 17.12
CA LYS A 54 -0.80 2.80 18.15
C LYS A 54 -2.15 2.31 18.63
N PRO A 55 -2.32 1.00 18.85
CA PRO A 55 -3.54 0.52 19.50
C PRO A 55 -3.66 1.06 20.92
N SER A 56 -4.88 1.36 21.36
CA SER A 56 -5.17 1.79 22.74
C SER A 56 -4.80 0.72 23.75
N ARG A 57 -5.03 -0.56 23.39
CA ARG A 57 -4.63 -1.74 24.17
C ARG A 57 -4.24 -2.89 23.24
N GLY A 58 -3.49 -3.86 23.79
CA GLY A 58 -3.06 -5.04 23.07
C GLY A 58 -1.75 -4.85 22.30
N THR A 59 -1.41 -5.80 21.45
CA THR A 59 -0.15 -5.81 20.70
C THR A 59 -0.30 -6.38 19.31
N ILE A 60 0.43 -5.81 18.38
CA ILE A 60 0.61 -6.35 17.03
C ILE A 60 2.08 -6.73 16.90
N THR A 61 2.35 -7.93 16.39
CA THR A 61 3.70 -8.37 16.05
C THR A 61 3.78 -8.74 14.59
N LEU A 62 4.89 -8.38 13.95
CA LEU A 62 5.24 -8.75 12.59
C LEU A 62 6.54 -9.55 12.65
N ASP A 63 6.54 -10.80 12.18
CA ASP A 63 7.69 -11.69 12.20
C ASP A 63 8.30 -11.82 13.62
N GLY A 64 7.42 -11.99 14.63
CA GLY A 64 7.78 -12.10 16.04
C GLY A 64 8.23 -10.79 16.72
N LYS A 65 8.43 -9.71 15.98
CA LYS A 65 8.81 -8.40 16.50
C LYS A 65 7.58 -7.52 16.72
N ARG A 66 7.53 -6.79 17.83
CA ARG A 66 6.46 -5.84 18.10
C ARG A 66 6.44 -4.75 17.01
N LEU A 67 5.27 -4.51 16.45
CA LEU A 67 5.08 -3.47 15.47
C LEU A 67 5.29 -2.10 16.12
N VAL A 68 6.24 -1.35 15.58
CA VAL A 68 6.48 0.04 16.00
C VAL A 68 5.51 0.93 15.22
N ALA A 69 4.98 1.96 15.91
CA ALA A 69 4.08 2.94 15.26
C ALA A 69 4.90 3.95 14.44
N GLU A 70 5.55 3.44 13.42
CA GLU A 70 6.27 4.19 12.39
C GLU A 70 6.11 3.44 11.07
N PRO A 71 5.65 4.09 10.00
CA PRO A 71 5.62 3.49 8.68
C PRO A 71 7.03 3.09 8.23
N ASP A 72 7.18 1.93 7.63
CA ASP A 72 8.44 1.46 7.07
C ASP A 72 8.27 0.92 5.64
N SER A 73 9.37 0.70 4.94
CA SER A 73 9.37 0.21 3.55
C SER A 73 8.90 -1.24 3.41
N HIS A 74 8.75 -1.99 4.51
CA HIS A 74 8.27 -3.38 4.48
C HIS A 74 6.75 -3.48 4.42
N ARG A 75 6.04 -2.36 4.59
CA ARG A 75 4.59 -2.26 4.58
C ARG A 75 4.12 -1.33 3.47
N GLY A 76 3.62 -1.90 2.39
CA GLY A 76 3.00 -1.17 1.29
C GLY A 76 1.50 -0.96 1.52
N VAL A 77 0.96 0.14 1.02
CA VAL A 77 -0.47 0.43 1.08
C VAL A 77 -0.97 0.99 -0.25
N VAL A 78 -2.16 0.53 -0.64
CA VAL A 78 -2.95 1.14 -1.71
C VAL A 78 -4.23 1.67 -1.07
N PHE A 79 -4.35 2.99 -1.01
CA PHE A 79 -5.53 3.66 -0.44
C PHE A 79 -6.68 3.71 -1.44
N GLN A 80 -7.90 3.84 -0.93
CA GLN A 80 -9.12 4.05 -1.69
C GLN A 80 -9.02 5.29 -2.61
N ARG A 81 -8.41 6.38 -2.12
CA ARG A 81 -8.00 7.52 -2.94
C ARG A 81 -6.54 7.36 -3.30
N TYR A 82 -6.25 7.20 -4.56
CA TYR A 82 -4.90 6.89 -5.06
C TYR A 82 -3.90 7.97 -4.64
N SER A 83 -2.87 7.54 -3.91
CA SER A 83 -1.78 8.43 -3.45
C SER A 83 -0.72 8.61 -4.53
N VAL A 84 -1.15 8.98 -5.75
CA VAL A 84 -0.24 9.28 -6.85
C VAL A 84 0.18 10.76 -6.81
N PHE A 85 1.43 11.04 -7.13
CA PHE A 85 1.97 12.41 -7.17
C PHE A 85 1.55 13.08 -8.48
N PRO A 86 0.66 14.10 -8.47
CA PRO A 86 0.09 14.67 -9.68
C PRO A 86 1.10 15.42 -10.55
N HIS A 87 2.20 15.88 -9.95
CA HIS A 87 3.29 16.63 -10.61
C HIS A 87 4.41 15.74 -11.18
N LEU A 88 4.33 14.43 -10.97
CA LEU A 88 5.29 13.45 -11.51
C LEU A 88 4.66 12.69 -12.68
N SER A 89 5.49 12.31 -13.66
CA SER A 89 5.06 11.40 -14.72
C SER A 89 4.68 10.02 -14.13
N VAL A 90 4.00 9.20 -14.90
CA VAL A 90 3.68 7.80 -14.53
C VAL A 90 4.96 7.04 -14.17
N LEU A 91 6.01 7.19 -14.97
CA LEU A 91 7.31 6.55 -14.71
C LEU A 91 7.95 7.06 -13.42
N ASP A 92 7.97 8.38 -13.21
CA ASP A 92 8.60 8.97 -12.03
C ASP A 92 7.80 8.69 -10.76
N ASN A 93 6.49 8.55 -10.85
CA ASN A 93 5.63 8.11 -9.75
C ASN A 93 6.05 6.74 -9.19
N VAL A 94 6.47 5.81 -10.04
CA VAL A 94 6.92 4.49 -9.60
C VAL A 94 8.40 4.53 -9.21
N ALA A 95 9.25 5.21 -9.98
CA ALA A 95 10.68 5.29 -9.74
C ALA A 95 11.03 5.91 -8.38
N ILE A 96 10.23 6.88 -7.90
CA ILE A 96 10.46 7.56 -6.61
C ILE A 96 10.47 6.58 -5.42
N GLY A 97 9.72 5.48 -5.49
CA GLY A 97 9.73 4.43 -4.48
C GLY A 97 11.10 3.76 -4.31
N LEU A 98 11.89 3.68 -5.38
CA LEU A 98 13.26 3.18 -5.35
C LEU A 98 14.28 4.27 -5.02
N GLU A 99 13.97 5.53 -5.36
CA GLU A 99 14.90 6.66 -5.16
C GLU A 99 14.97 7.08 -3.69
N LEU A 100 13.84 7.20 -3.01
CA LEU A 100 13.76 7.71 -1.64
C LEU A 100 14.59 6.88 -0.63
N PRO A 101 14.51 5.53 -0.59
CA PRO A 101 15.29 4.74 0.35
C PRO A 101 16.80 4.80 0.11
N GLN A 102 17.22 5.01 -1.15
CA GLN A 102 18.63 5.03 -1.56
C GLN A 102 19.29 6.39 -1.46
N SER A 103 18.52 7.46 -1.27
CA SER A 103 19.00 8.85 -1.20
C SER A 103 18.29 9.62 -0.09
N PRO A 104 18.55 9.32 1.20
CA PRO A 104 17.84 9.91 2.32
C PRO A 104 18.06 11.42 2.47
N LEU A 105 19.15 11.96 1.93
CA LEU A 105 19.50 13.38 2.05
C LEU A 105 18.92 14.25 0.94
N LEU A 106 18.88 13.73 -0.30
CA LEU A 106 18.49 14.50 -1.50
C LEU A 106 17.16 14.02 -2.10
N GLY A 107 16.63 12.84 -1.70
CA GLY A 107 15.40 12.25 -2.23
C GLY A 107 15.48 11.95 -3.73
N ARG A 108 16.67 12.01 -4.35
CA ARG A 108 16.89 11.75 -5.78
C ARG A 108 18.17 10.99 -6.03
N LEU A 109 18.13 10.09 -7.00
CA LEU A 109 19.29 9.40 -7.52
C LEU A 109 19.86 10.13 -8.75
N PHE A 110 21.14 9.91 -9.03
CA PHE A 110 21.85 10.48 -10.18
C PHE A 110 22.58 9.39 -10.96
N GLY A 111 22.88 9.68 -12.22
CA GLY A 111 23.69 8.83 -13.08
C GLY A 111 23.12 7.41 -13.30
N ALA A 112 23.96 6.40 -13.17
CA ALA A 112 23.60 5.00 -13.43
C ALA A 112 22.52 4.47 -12.48
N LYS A 113 22.50 4.87 -11.19
CA LYS A 113 21.50 4.45 -10.22
C LYS A 113 20.11 4.96 -10.58
N LYS A 114 20.00 6.20 -11.03
CA LYS A 114 18.72 6.79 -11.49
C LYS A 114 18.22 6.03 -12.72
N ARG A 115 19.09 5.71 -13.67
CA ARG A 115 18.73 4.96 -14.86
C ARG A 115 18.19 3.58 -14.50
N ALA A 116 18.89 2.84 -13.65
CA ALA A 116 18.45 1.53 -13.18
C ALA A 116 17.11 1.56 -12.46
N ALA A 117 16.85 2.56 -11.59
CA ALA A 117 15.56 2.73 -10.93
C ALA A 117 14.41 2.99 -11.94
N ARG A 118 14.67 3.82 -12.95
CA ARG A 118 13.69 4.09 -14.02
C ARG A 118 13.44 2.86 -14.92
N GLU A 119 14.45 2.07 -15.20
CA GLU A 119 14.29 0.81 -15.95
C GLU A 119 13.43 -0.19 -15.18
N GLN A 120 13.69 -0.38 -13.89
CA GLN A 120 12.86 -1.23 -13.02
C GLN A 120 11.42 -0.73 -12.93
N ALA A 121 11.22 0.59 -12.79
CA ALA A 121 9.90 1.20 -12.77
C ALA A 121 9.15 0.99 -14.10
N ALA A 122 9.83 1.12 -15.25
CA ALA A 122 9.25 0.89 -16.57
C ALA A 122 8.82 -0.59 -16.74
N GLU A 123 9.62 -1.54 -16.28
CA GLU A 123 9.26 -2.96 -16.30
C GLU A 123 8.05 -3.27 -15.40
N MET A 124 7.98 -2.67 -14.21
CA MET A 124 6.81 -2.80 -13.35
C MET A 124 5.55 -2.23 -14.01
N LEU A 125 5.66 -1.05 -14.65
CA LEU A 125 4.56 -0.42 -15.37
C LEU A 125 4.09 -1.24 -16.58
N LYS A 126 4.98 -1.91 -17.28
CA LYS A 126 4.60 -2.87 -18.34
C LYS A 126 3.77 -4.02 -17.78
N LYS A 127 4.19 -4.61 -16.63
CA LYS A 127 3.45 -5.71 -15.97
C LYS A 127 2.02 -5.33 -15.60
N VAL A 128 1.79 -4.08 -15.18
CA VAL A 128 0.43 -3.58 -14.88
C VAL A 128 -0.28 -2.97 -16.10
N GLY A 129 0.25 -3.14 -17.32
CA GLY A 129 -0.37 -2.68 -18.56
C GLY A 129 -0.28 -1.17 -18.80
N LEU A 130 0.65 -0.46 -18.16
CA LEU A 130 0.87 0.98 -18.30
C LEU A 130 2.13 1.35 -19.10
N GLY A 131 2.78 0.39 -19.77
CA GLY A 131 3.99 0.63 -20.56
C GLY A 131 3.83 1.66 -21.70
N HIS A 132 2.60 1.88 -22.16
CA HIS A 132 2.27 2.87 -23.20
C HIS A 132 2.05 4.30 -22.66
N ALA A 133 2.13 4.49 -21.34
CA ALA A 133 1.75 5.74 -20.67
C ALA A 133 2.87 6.33 -19.78
N LEU A 134 4.12 5.91 -19.97
CA LEU A 134 5.25 6.25 -19.09
C LEU A 134 5.44 7.76 -18.89
N ASP A 135 5.27 8.55 -19.94
CA ASP A 135 5.49 9.99 -19.92
C ASP A 135 4.22 10.80 -19.61
N LYS A 136 3.06 10.12 -19.45
CA LYS A 136 1.82 10.78 -19.06
C LYS A 136 1.85 11.18 -17.59
N TYR A 137 0.97 12.13 -17.25
CA TYR A 137 0.72 12.54 -15.87
C TYR A 137 -0.58 11.90 -15.35
N PRO A 138 -0.74 11.73 -14.02
CA PRO A 138 -1.95 11.13 -13.43
C PRO A 138 -3.26 11.72 -13.93
N ALA A 139 -3.33 13.04 -14.14
CA ALA A 139 -4.54 13.71 -14.68
C ALA A 139 -4.94 13.26 -16.08
N GLN A 140 -4.03 12.65 -16.84
CA GLN A 140 -4.27 12.13 -18.19
C GLN A 140 -4.67 10.65 -18.22
N LEU A 141 -4.79 10.04 -17.04
CA LEU A 141 -5.12 8.63 -16.88
C LEU A 141 -6.60 8.44 -16.52
N SER A 142 -7.20 7.36 -17.00
CA SER A 142 -8.49 6.90 -16.48
C SER A 142 -8.37 6.44 -15.01
N GLY A 143 -9.47 6.36 -14.28
CA GLY A 143 -9.48 5.90 -12.90
C GLY A 143 -8.83 4.51 -12.73
N GLY A 144 -9.12 3.57 -13.64
CA GLY A 144 -8.47 2.25 -13.62
C GLY A 144 -6.98 2.30 -13.93
N MET A 145 -6.49 3.23 -14.76
CA MET A 145 -5.06 3.43 -14.97
C MET A 145 -4.39 4.05 -13.75
N GLN A 146 -5.04 5.02 -13.08
CA GLN A 146 -4.51 5.59 -11.83
C GLN A 146 -4.41 4.54 -10.72
N GLN A 147 -5.37 3.65 -10.64
CA GLN A 147 -5.34 2.53 -9.71
C GLN A 147 -4.16 1.59 -10.00
N ARG A 148 -3.97 1.18 -11.27
CA ARG A 148 -2.83 0.34 -11.66
C ARG A 148 -1.50 1.04 -11.39
N LEU A 149 -1.43 2.35 -11.53
CA LEU A 149 -0.27 3.15 -11.15
C LEU A 149 -0.02 3.09 -9.64
N ALA A 150 -1.05 3.26 -8.79
CA ALA A 150 -0.93 3.17 -7.33
C ALA A 150 -0.50 1.76 -6.88
N ILE A 151 -1.01 0.73 -7.55
CA ILE A 151 -0.57 -0.65 -7.31
C ILE A 151 0.92 -0.81 -7.67
N ALA A 152 1.35 -0.31 -8.84
CA ALA A 152 2.76 -0.38 -9.25
C ALA A 152 3.68 0.35 -8.26
N GLN A 153 3.27 1.52 -7.75
CA GLN A 153 4.00 2.26 -6.70
C GLN A 153 4.18 1.43 -5.43
N ALA A 154 3.12 0.75 -4.98
CA ALA A 154 3.19 -0.06 -3.78
C ALA A 154 4.07 -1.31 -3.96
N PHE A 155 4.00 -1.95 -5.14
CA PHE A 155 4.75 -3.18 -5.42
C PHE A 155 6.22 -2.96 -5.73
N ILE A 156 6.62 -1.80 -6.28
CA ILE A 156 8.03 -1.56 -6.66
C ILE A 156 8.97 -1.65 -5.47
N MET A 157 8.49 -1.35 -4.28
CA MET A 157 9.24 -1.42 -3.04
C MET A 157 9.36 -2.85 -2.48
N GLN A 158 8.70 -3.83 -3.10
CA GLN A 158 8.66 -5.23 -2.66
C GLN A 158 8.31 -5.37 -1.17
N PRO A 159 7.19 -4.81 -0.72
CA PRO A 159 6.81 -4.86 0.68
C PRO A 159 6.53 -6.30 1.12
N ARG A 160 6.85 -6.64 2.37
CA ARG A 160 6.51 -7.93 2.99
C ARG A 160 5.02 -8.03 3.33
N VAL A 161 4.36 -6.91 3.56
CA VAL A 161 2.92 -6.79 3.80
C VAL A 161 2.35 -5.76 2.83
N LEU A 162 1.34 -6.16 2.07
CA LEU A 162 0.58 -5.24 1.23
C LEU A 162 -0.82 -5.07 1.81
N LEU A 163 -1.19 -3.83 2.11
CA LEU A 163 -2.49 -3.46 2.63
C LEU A 163 -3.30 -2.76 1.54
N LEU A 164 -4.54 -3.21 1.33
CA LEU A 164 -5.43 -2.70 0.30
C LEU A 164 -6.70 -2.16 0.98
N ASP A 165 -6.91 -0.83 0.91
CA ASP A 165 -8.10 -0.18 1.46
C ASP A 165 -9.08 0.11 0.33
N GLU A 166 -10.06 -0.79 0.15
CA GLU A 166 -11.09 -0.74 -0.91
C GLU A 166 -10.51 -0.45 -2.31
N PRO A 167 -9.47 -1.17 -2.74
CA PRO A 167 -8.70 -0.83 -3.94
C PRO A 167 -9.53 -0.83 -5.21
N PHE A 168 -10.71 -1.45 -5.20
CA PHE A 168 -11.61 -1.58 -6.36
C PHE A 168 -12.91 -0.78 -6.20
N GLY A 169 -13.04 0.05 -5.15
CA GLY A 169 -14.27 0.79 -4.83
C GLY A 169 -14.68 1.81 -5.90
N ALA A 170 -13.71 2.41 -6.60
CA ALA A 170 -13.95 3.44 -7.61
C ALA A 170 -13.99 2.90 -9.06
N LEU A 171 -13.92 1.58 -9.26
CA LEU A 171 -13.91 0.99 -10.60
C LEU A 171 -15.30 0.62 -11.09
N ASP A 172 -15.53 0.83 -12.39
CA ASP A 172 -16.67 0.29 -13.10
C ASP A 172 -16.71 -1.25 -13.01
N PRO A 173 -17.91 -1.86 -12.98
CA PRO A 173 -18.07 -3.32 -12.87
C PRO A 173 -17.30 -4.13 -13.93
N GLY A 174 -17.10 -3.57 -15.13
CA GLY A 174 -16.33 -4.21 -16.21
C GLY A 174 -14.84 -4.30 -15.90
N ILE A 175 -14.24 -3.20 -15.48
CA ILE A 175 -12.80 -3.11 -15.14
C ILE A 175 -12.50 -3.94 -13.89
N ARG A 176 -13.44 -4.03 -12.95
CA ARG A 176 -13.30 -4.85 -11.75
C ARG A 176 -13.10 -6.34 -12.09
N LYS A 177 -13.77 -6.86 -13.12
CA LYS A 177 -13.60 -8.25 -13.59
C LYS A 177 -12.21 -8.51 -14.21
N GLU A 178 -11.68 -7.55 -14.97
CA GLU A 178 -10.35 -7.69 -15.59
C GLU A 178 -9.23 -7.71 -14.55
N MET A 179 -9.37 -6.94 -13.47
CA MET A 179 -8.38 -6.87 -12.38
C MET A 179 -8.37 -8.12 -11.48
N HIS A 180 -9.46 -8.90 -11.46
CA HIS A 180 -9.49 -10.19 -10.75
C HIS A 180 -8.74 -11.31 -11.51
N ALA A 181 -8.34 -11.07 -12.74
CA ALA A 181 -7.65 -12.03 -13.61
C ALA A 181 -6.11 -11.82 -13.64
N LEU A 182 -5.59 -10.79 -12.95
CA LEU A 182 -4.15 -10.51 -12.77
C LEU A 182 -3.65 -11.05 -11.43
#